data_3f6dff0a398c0359ebd797e017b76887
#
_entry.id   3f6dff0a398c0359ebd797e017b76887
#
_cell.length_a   1.000
_cell.length_b   1.000
_cell.length_c   1.000
_cell.angle_alpha   90.00
_cell.angle_beta   90.00
_cell.angle_gamma   90.00
#
_symmetry.space_group_name_H-M   'P 1'
#
loop_
_entity.id
_entity.type
_entity.pdbx_description
1 polymer ?
#
loop_
_entity_poly.entity_id
_entity_poly.type
_entity_poly.pdbx_seq_one_letter_code
_entity_poly.pdbx_strand_id
1 'polypeptide(L)'
;MDIASGICSDDGAVLGTAFRADDTITFSFGKKGQYLWPGNEYCGKVHVVSMGITQESWLDHKPHTAVLEPEDLKKLPSRMAHTNKGSYGKLLIIAGSVNMSGAACFCAKAAYRMGSGLVRVFTCEQNRLILQTKVPEAVLVTGQENEEETLLAEQLQWADAVVFGPGIGTGQRARRMTSTVLAQCRVPLVLDADALNIIADQPELLEQAKADIILTPHPGE
;
A
#
# COMPACT_ATOMS: atom_id res chain seq x y z
N MET A 1 -22.69 10.18 21.02
CA MET A 1 -21.52 10.54 21.84
C MET A 1 -20.35 10.70 20.88
N ASP A 2 -19.44 11.60 21.15
CA ASP A 2 -18.31 11.91 20.27
C ASP A 2 -17.35 10.74 20.04
N ILE A 3 -17.18 9.88 21.04
CA ILE A 3 -16.50 8.58 20.98
C ILE A 3 -17.10 7.64 22.03
N ALA A 4 -17.05 6.33 21.79
CA ALA A 4 -17.50 5.35 22.76
C ALA A 4 -16.70 5.47 24.06
N SER A 5 -17.43 5.52 25.21
CA SER A 5 -16.79 5.64 26.53
C SER A 5 -15.87 4.46 26.79
N GLY A 6 -14.64 4.73 27.25
CA GLY A 6 -13.60 3.72 27.50
C GLY A 6 -12.71 3.42 26.29
N ILE A 7 -12.89 4.13 25.16
CA ILE A 7 -12.00 4.03 23.99
C ILE A 7 -11.09 5.25 23.92
N CYS A 8 -9.80 5.02 23.75
CA CYS A 8 -8.82 6.07 23.48
C CYS A 8 -9.02 6.67 22.10
N SER A 9 -9.10 8.00 22.01
CA SER A 9 -9.33 8.73 20.74
C SER A 9 -8.14 8.67 19.78
N ASP A 10 -6.94 8.44 20.29
CA ASP A 10 -5.70 8.57 19.51
C ASP A 10 -5.27 7.26 18.86
N ASP A 11 -5.52 6.12 19.49
CA ASP A 11 -5.05 4.80 19.06
C ASP A 11 -6.11 3.70 19.06
N GLY A 12 -7.30 3.97 19.66
CA GLY A 12 -8.38 2.99 19.76
C GLY A 12 -8.21 1.97 20.88
N ALA A 13 -7.23 2.14 21.78
CA ALA A 13 -7.05 1.24 22.91
C ALA A 13 -8.28 1.24 23.83
N VAL A 14 -8.62 0.04 24.36
CA VAL A 14 -9.65 -0.13 25.39
C VAL A 14 -9.07 0.21 26.75
N LEU A 15 -9.58 1.26 27.40
CA LEU A 15 -9.11 1.75 28.70
C LEU A 15 -9.87 1.03 29.84
N GLY A 16 -9.56 -0.23 30.03
CA GLY A 16 -10.21 -1.11 31.01
C GLY A 16 -11.53 -1.68 30.48
N THR A 17 -12.64 -0.94 30.62
CA THR A 17 -13.96 -1.34 30.12
C THR A 17 -14.48 -0.29 29.15
N ALA A 18 -15.02 -0.72 28.01
CA ALA A 18 -15.58 0.19 27.02
C ALA A 18 -17.04 -0.12 26.70
N PHE A 19 -17.80 0.93 26.43
CA PHE A 19 -19.17 0.83 25.94
C PHE A 19 -19.18 0.47 24.45
N ARG A 20 -19.97 -0.54 24.05
CA ARG A 20 -20.14 -0.91 22.66
C ARG A 20 -21.38 -0.19 22.10
N ALA A 21 -21.17 0.71 21.15
CA ALA A 21 -22.21 1.47 20.49
C ALA A 21 -22.62 0.81 19.16
N ASP A 22 -23.87 0.97 18.76
CA ASP A 22 -24.35 0.65 17.41
C ASP A 22 -24.04 1.79 16.44
N ASP A 23 -24.19 3.03 16.92
CA ASP A 23 -23.90 4.26 16.19
C ASP A 23 -23.13 5.25 17.05
N THR A 24 -22.10 5.88 16.49
CA THR A 24 -21.34 6.95 17.13
C THR A 24 -21.47 8.23 16.30
N ILE A 25 -21.99 9.30 16.90
CA ILE A 25 -22.01 10.65 16.32
C ILE A 25 -20.77 11.39 16.82
N THR A 26 -19.84 11.68 15.91
CA THR A 26 -18.61 12.40 16.22
C THR A 26 -18.62 13.79 15.61
N PHE A 27 -18.00 14.76 16.29
CA PHE A 27 -18.10 16.17 15.95
C PHE A 27 -16.90 16.63 15.10
N SER A 28 -17.20 17.31 14.00
CA SER A 28 -16.31 17.92 13.02
C SER A 28 -15.35 16.95 12.33
N PHE A 29 -14.67 16.08 13.08
CA PHE A 29 -13.68 15.13 12.55
C PHE A 29 -13.84 13.78 13.23
N GLY A 30 -13.62 12.71 12.47
CA GLY A 30 -13.44 11.38 13.04
C GLY A 30 -12.14 11.31 13.84
N LYS A 31 -12.15 10.56 14.94
CA LYS A 31 -10.96 10.33 15.79
C LYS A 31 -10.29 9.06 15.34
N LYS A 32 -8.95 8.99 15.35
CA LYS A 32 -8.21 7.80 14.92
C LYS A 32 -8.71 6.53 15.60
N GLY A 33 -8.96 6.60 16.90
CA GLY A 33 -9.45 5.48 17.68
C GLY A 33 -10.81 4.92 17.27
N GLN A 34 -11.59 5.64 16.46
CA GLN A 34 -12.86 5.15 15.91
C GLN A 34 -12.67 4.27 14.67
N TYR A 35 -11.50 4.35 14.03
CA TYR A 35 -11.16 3.64 12.79
C TYR A 35 -10.09 2.56 13.00
N LEU A 36 -9.30 2.67 14.07
CA LEU A 36 -8.25 1.72 14.40
C LEU A 36 -8.78 0.61 15.31
N TRP A 37 -8.27 -0.59 15.14
CA TRP A 37 -8.54 -1.70 16.03
C TRP A 37 -7.80 -1.51 17.37
N PRO A 38 -8.41 -1.85 18.52
CA PRO A 38 -9.72 -2.46 18.72
C PRO A 38 -10.91 -1.47 18.77
N GLY A 39 -10.67 -0.17 18.82
CA GLY A 39 -11.69 0.86 19.04
C GLY A 39 -12.83 0.86 18.03
N ASN A 40 -12.52 0.55 16.75
CA ASN A 40 -13.52 0.46 15.68
C ASN A 40 -14.61 -0.59 15.94
N GLU A 41 -14.31 -1.66 16.70
CA GLU A 41 -15.31 -2.68 17.08
C GLU A 41 -16.31 -2.17 18.13
N TYR A 42 -15.97 -1.10 18.84
CA TYR A 42 -16.80 -0.52 19.90
C TYR A 42 -17.60 0.69 19.42
N CYS A 43 -17.20 1.33 18.33
CA CYS A 43 -17.82 2.58 17.89
C CYS A 43 -19.03 2.37 16.98
N GLY A 44 -19.27 1.15 16.45
CA GLY A 44 -20.35 0.89 15.51
C GLY A 44 -20.22 1.76 14.25
N LYS A 45 -21.34 2.21 13.70
CA LYS A 45 -21.33 3.12 12.54
C LYS A 45 -20.99 4.55 12.97
N VAL A 46 -19.87 5.07 12.47
CA VAL A 46 -19.42 6.43 12.77
C VAL A 46 -20.07 7.45 11.83
N HIS A 47 -20.72 8.46 12.41
CA HIS A 47 -21.32 9.58 11.69
C HIS A 47 -20.60 10.87 12.07
N VAL A 48 -19.92 11.49 11.12
CA VAL A 48 -19.24 12.77 11.33
C VAL A 48 -20.23 13.91 11.09
N VAL A 49 -20.46 14.74 12.10
CA VAL A 49 -21.35 15.88 12.04
C VAL A 49 -20.55 17.18 12.17
N SER A 50 -20.73 18.09 11.20
CA SER A 50 -20.04 19.38 11.23
C SER A 50 -20.52 20.26 12.37
N MET A 51 -19.57 20.85 13.10
CA MET A 51 -19.81 21.87 14.14
C MET A 51 -19.41 23.28 13.69
N GLY A 52 -19.24 23.46 12.37
CA GLY A 52 -18.88 24.78 11.81
C GLY A 52 -17.39 25.12 11.89
N ILE A 53 -16.53 24.16 12.23
CA ILE A 53 -15.08 24.34 12.15
C ILE A 53 -14.68 24.33 10.68
N THR A 54 -14.14 25.44 10.19
CA THR A 54 -13.73 25.60 8.78
C THR A 54 -12.22 25.31 8.63
N GLN A 55 -11.80 25.14 7.36
CA GLN A 55 -10.37 24.90 7.06
C GLN A 55 -9.48 26.08 7.47
N GLU A 56 -9.99 27.30 7.45
CA GLU A 56 -9.27 28.48 7.92
C GLU A 56 -8.94 28.41 9.43
N SER A 57 -9.75 27.67 10.21
CA SER A 57 -9.52 27.47 11.64
C SER A 57 -8.29 26.58 11.93
N TRP A 58 -7.79 25.85 10.95
CA TRP A 58 -6.64 24.95 11.14
C TRP A 58 -5.31 25.71 11.14
N LEU A 59 -5.26 26.93 10.58
CA LEU A 59 -4.02 27.70 10.40
C LEU A 59 -2.91 26.80 9.81
N ASP A 60 -1.79 26.69 10.52
CA ASP A 60 -0.67 25.86 10.11
C ASP A 60 -0.75 24.39 10.60
N HIS A 61 -1.82 24.03 11.33
CA HIS A 61 -2.01 22.72 11.94
C HIS A 61 -2.93 21.81 11.11
N LYS A 62 -2.53 21.46 9.88
CA LYS A 62 -3.30 20.53 9.04
C LYS A 62 -3.30 19.14 9.65
N PRO A 63 -4.45 18.41 9.60
CA PRO A 63 -4.48 17.02 10.01
C PRO A 63 -3.49 16.18 9.18
N HIS A 64 -2.71 15.35 9.86
CA HIS A 64 -1.77 14.42 9.20
C HIS A 64 -2.39 13.03 8.92
N THR A 65 -3.64 12.83 9.36
CA THR A 65 -4.35 11.56 9.18
C THR A 65 -5.66 11.84 8.45
N ALA A 66 -5.96 11.01 7.47
CA ALA A 66 -7.21 11.08 6.70
C ALA A 66 -7.84 9.70 6.59
N VAL A 67 -9.16 9.66 6.44
CA VAL A 67 -9.92 8.47 6.07
C VAL A 67 -10.37 8.65 4.63
N LEU A 68 -10.16 7.61 3.80
CA LEU A 68 -10.66 7.61 2.43
C LEU A 68 -12.15 7.29 2.42
N GLU A 69 -12.92 8.11 1.71
CA GLU A 69 -14.34 7.97 1.53
C GLU A 69 -14.72 7.62 0.07
N PRO A 70 -15.92 7.10 -0.21
CA PRO A 70 -16.35 6.80 -1.58
C PRO A 70 -16.23 8.00 -2.55
N GLU A 71 -16.38 9.22 -2.03
CA GLU A 71 -16.22 10.46 -2.78
C GLU A 71 -14.81 10.67 -3.32
N ASP A 72 -13.79 10.14 -2.65
CA ASP A 72 -12.40 10.23 -3.09
C ASP A 72 -12.15 9.49 -4.40
N LEU A 73 -12.97 8.48 -4.72
CA LEU A 73 -12.91 7.79 -6.01
C LEU A 73 -13.17 8.74 -7.19
N LYS A 74 -13.91 9.84 -6.97
CA LYS A 74 -14.15 10.88 -8.01
C LYS A 74 -12.89 11.64 -8.38
N LYS A 75 -11.81 11.57 -7.56
CA LYS A 75 -10.50 12.17 -7.82
C LYS A 75 -9.68 11.33 -8.80
N LEU A 76 -10.07 10.06 -9.05
CA LEU A 76 -9.38 9.24 -10.04
C LEU A 76 -9.59 9.82 -11.44
N PRO A 77 -8.52 9.95 -12.24
CA PRO A 77 -8.62 10.53 -13.56
C PRO A 77 -9.49 9.66 -14.48
N SER A 78 -10.41 10.29 -15.21
CA SER A 78 -11.20 9.60 -16.22
C SER A 78 -10.35 9.24 -17.43
N ARG A 79 -10.66 8.12 -18.06
CA ARG A 79 -10.00 7.72 -19.30
C ARG A 79 -10.48 8.59 -20.47
N MET A 80 -9.52 9.13 -21.23
CA MET A 80 -9.82 9.89 -22.44
C MET A 80 -9.98 8.95 -23.64
N ALA A 81 -10.79 9.35 -24.64
CA ALA A 81 -11.12 8.52 -25.79
C ALA A 81 -9.89 8.20 -26.68
N HIS A 82 -8.97 9.16 -26.83
CA HIS A 82 -7.79 9.02 -27.70
C HIS A 82 -6.52 8.77 -26.87
N THR A 83 -6.40 7.56 -26.31
CA THR A 83 -5.25 7.14 -25.52
C THR A 83 -4.86 5.71 -25.84
N ASN A 84 -3.63 5.34 -25.47
CA ASN A 84 -3.13 3.98 -25.57
C ASN A 84 -2.66 3.49 -24.20
N LYS A 85 -2.26 2.22 -24.12
CA LYS A 85 -1.80 1.64 -22.85
C LYS A 85 -0.64 2.39 -22.20
N GLY A 86 0.24 3.04 -22.97
CA GLY A 86 1.35 3.83 -22.44
C GLY A 86 0.91 5.12 -21.73
N SER A 87 -0.31 5.63 -22.03
CA SER A 87 -0.84 6.85 -21.41
C SER A 87 -1.27 6.67 -19.95
N TYR A 88 -1.35 5.43 -19.45
CA TYR A 88 -1.83 5.10 -18.11
C TYR A 88 -0.75 4.52 -17.20
N GLY A 89 0.49 4.92 -17.46
CA GLY A 89 1.64 4.61 -16.62
C GLY A 89 2.18 3.19 -16.75
N LYS A 90 3.39 3.02 -16.22
CA LYS A 90 4.18 1.80 -16.22
C LYS A 90 4.36 1.36 -14.76
N LEU A 91 3.70 0.30 -14.37
CA LEU A 91 3.81 -0.25 -13.03
C LEU A 91 4.75 -1.45 -13.02
N LEU A 92 5.79 -1.39 -12.19
CA LEU A 92 6.62 -2.53 -11.85
C LEU A 92 6.13 -3.15 -10.54
N ILE A 93 5.84 -4.44 -10.58
CA ILE A 93 5.48 -5.24 -9.41
C ILE A 93 6.61 -6.22 -9.15
N ILE A 94 7.25 -6.13 -7.99
CA ILE A 94 8.28 -7.04 -7.54
C ILE A 94 7.64 -7.89 -6.44
N ALA A 95 7.19 -9.08 -6.81
CA ALA A 95 6.35 -9.90 -5.96
C ALA A 95 6.45 -11.39 -6.30
N GLY A 96 6.13 -12.22 -5.33
CA GLY A 96 6.10 -13.67 -5.47
C GLY A 96 7.48 -14.32 -5.39
N SER A 97 7.50 -15.44 -4.70
CA SER A 97 8.61 -16.38 -4.62
C SER A 97 8.11 -17.78 -4.93
N VAL A 98 8.97 -18.78 -4.81
CA VAL A 98 8.57 -20.19 -4.96
C VAL A 98 7.41 -20.50 -4.00
N ASN A 99 6.33 -21.06 -4.52
CA ASN A 99 5.06 -21.36 -3.85
C ASN A 99 4.21 -20.13 -3.46
N MET A 100 4.64 -18.89 -3.80
CA MET A 100 3.90 -17.65 -3.50
C MET A 100 3.49 -16.88 -4.76
N SER A 101 3.23 -17.55 -5.86
CA SER A 101 2.78 -16.97 -7.13
C SER A 101 1.45 -16.19 -7.01
N GLY A 102 0.60 -16.58 -6.06
CA GLY A 102 -0.69 -15.94 -5.80
C GLY A 102 -0.57 -14.46 -5.46
N ALA A 103 0.42 -14.08 -4.66
CA ALA A 103 0.68 -12.68 -4.30
C ALA A 103 0.94 -11.82 -5.54
N ALA A 104 1.83 -12.26 -6.41
CA ALA A 104 2.12 -11.57 -7.68
C ALA A 104 0.89 -11.53 -8.61
N CYS A 105 0.09 -12.60 -8.66
CA CYS A 105 -1.15 -12.64 -9.43
C CYS A 105 -2.17 -11.59 -8.94
N PHE A 106 -2.36 -11.48 -7.63
CA PHE A 106 -3.31 -10.53 -7.04
C PHE A 106 -2.87 -9.09 -7.29
N CYS A 107 -1.59 -8.77 -7.09
CA CYS A 107 -1.06 -7.44 -7.38
C CYS A 107 -1.27 -7.06 -8.85
N ALA A 108 -0.92 -7.94 -9.80
CA ALA A 108 -1.05 -7.65 -11.22
C ALA A 108 -2.52 -7.48 -11.64
N LYS A 109 -3.43 -8.33 -11.15
CA LYS A 109 -4.87 -8.20 -11.41
C LYS A 109 -5.45 -6.92 -10.83
N ALA A 110 -5.06 -6.56 -9.60
CA ALA A 110 -5.49 -5.31 -8.96
C ALA A 110 -5.01 -4.10 -9.78
N ALA A 111 -3.76 -4.08 -10.22
CA ALA A 111 -3.20 -3.03 -11.06
C ALA A 111 -4.01 -2.82 -12.34
N TYR A 112 -4.34 -3.87 -13.07
CA TYR A 112 -5.15 -3.76 -14.28
C TYR A 112 -6.59 -3.31 -13.99
N ARG A 113 -7.20 -3.80 -12.91
CA ARG A 113 -8.54 -3.36 -12.49
C ARG A 113 -8.59 -1.88 -12.12
N MET A 114 -7.52 -1.37 -11.52
CA MET A 114 -7.36 0.05 -11.20
C MET A 114 -6.98 0.90 -12.41
N GLY A 115 -6.67 0.27 -13.55
CA GLY A 115 -6.49 0.97 -14.81
C GLY A 115 -5.04 1.21 -15.21
N SER A 116 -4.05 0.56 -14.61
CA SER A 116 -2.65 0.63 -15.05
C SER A 116 -2.52 0.24 -16.52
N GLY A 117 -1.72 1.01 -17.26
CA GLY A 117 -1.56 0.80 -18.70
C GLY A 117 -0.62 -0.33 -19.05
N LEU A 118 0.54 -0.36 -18.42
CA LEU A 118 1.57 -1.37 -18.61
C LEU A 118 1.98 -1.91 -17.25
N VAL A 119 1.91 -3.22 -17.09
CA VAL A 119 2.34 -3.91 -15.87
C VAL A 119 3.47 -4.87 -16.19
N ARG A 120 4.59 -4.72 -15.49
CA ARG A 120 5.67 -5.73 -15.45
C ARG A 120 5.67 -6.39 -14.09
N VAL A 121 5.87 -7.70 -14.08
CA VAL A 121 6.02 -8.46 -12.83
C VAL A 121 7.41 -9.06 -12.79
N PHE A 122 8.20 -8.60 -11.85
CA PHE A 122 9.51 -9.16 -11.52
C PHE A 122 9.32 -10.25 -10.47
N THR A 123 9.67 -11.48 -10.81
CA THR A 123 9.40 -12.65 -9.96
C THR A 123 10.42 -13.78 -10.25
N CYS A 124 10.34 -14.88 -9.50
CA CYS A 124 11.16 -16.05 -9.78
C CYS A 124 10.66 -16.83 -11.02
N GLU A 125 11.57 -17.54 -11.68
CA GLU A 125 11.26 -18.30 -12.92
C GLU A 125 10.14 -19.33 -12.73
N GLN A 126 10.05 -19.95 -11.55
CA GLN A 126 9.04 -20.95 -11.23
C GLN A 126 7.60 -20.41 -11.33
N ASN A 127 7.43 -19.11 -11.18
CA ASN A 127 6.11 -18.45 -11.28
C ASN A 127 5.70 -18.14 -12.73
N ARG A 128 6.60 -18.25 -13.71
CA ARG A 128 6.38 -17.85 -15.10
C ARG A 128 5.10 -18.44 -15.67
N LEU A 129 5.01 -19.76 -15.71
CA LEU A 129 3.87 -20.44 -16.33
C LEU A 129 2.54 -20.09 -15.63
N ILE A 130 2.58 -20.01 -14.31
CA ILE A 130 1.40 -19.69 -13.49
C ILE A 130 0.89 -18.28 -13.82
N LEU A 131 1.80 -17.31 -13.84
CA LEU A 131 1.45 -15.91 -14.11
C LEU A 131 1.00 -15.69 -15.55
N GLN A 132 1.69 -16.26 -16.53
CA GLN A 132 1.28 -16.17 -17.94
C GLN A 132 -0.10 -16.78 -18.19
N THR A 133 -0.48 -17.80 -17.42
CA THR A 133 -1.81 -18.38 -17.49
C THR A 133 -2.88 -17.56 -16.78
N LYS A 134 -2.53 -16.93 -15.64
CA LYS A 134 -3.50 -16.22 -14.78
C LYS A 134 -3.65 -14.75 -15.08
N VAL A 135 -2.60 -14.12 -15.64
CA VAL A 135 -2.53 -12.68 -16.00
C VAL A 135 -1.72 -12.54 -17.28
N PRO A 136 -2.23 -13.04 -18.42
CA PRO A 136 -1.48 -13.06 -19.69
C PRO A 136 -1.13 -11.66 -20.22
N GLU A 137 -1.82 -10.62 -19.73
CA GLU A 137 -1.56 -9.22 -20.12
C GLU A 137 -0.27 -8.67 -19.50
N ALA A 138 0.20 -9.25 -18.39
CA ALA A 138 1.39 -8.78 -17.70
C ALA A 138 2.67 -9.26 -18.39
N VAL A 139 3.64 -8.38 -18.51
CA VAL A 139 4.98 -8.73 -18.98
C VAL A 139 5.79 -9.28 -17.81
N LEU A 140 6.28 -10.50 -17.93
CA LEU A 140 7.08 -11.13 -16.88
C LEU A 140 8.57 -10.87 -17.08
N VAL A 141 9.23 -10.54 -15.98
CA VAL A 141 10.67 -10.40 -15.89
C VAL A 141 11.17 -11.39 -14.85
N THR A 142 11.93 -12.36 -15.32
CA THR A 142 12.55 -13.39 -14.47
C THR A 142 14.01 -13.47 -14.86
N GLY A 143 14.89 -13.58 -13.88
CA GLY A 143 16.33 -13.66 -14.08
C GLY A 143 16.97 -14.80 -13.30
N GLN A 144 18.19 -15.16 -13.66
CA GLN A 144 19.03 -16.02 -12.84
C GLN A 144 19.59 -15.21 -11.66
N GLU A 145 19.93 -15.87 -10.57
CA GLU A 145 20.33 -15.21 -9.32
C GLU A 145 21.55 -14.29 -9.48
N ASN A 146 22.47 -14.64 -10.36
CA ASN A 146 23.68 -13.86 -10.65
C ASN A 146 23.43 -12.58 -11.48
N GLU A 147 22.29 -12.45 -12.15
CA GLU A 147 21.94 -11.31 -13.01
C GLU A 147 20.83 -10.46 -12.37
N GLU A 148 20.28 -10.91 -11.26
CA GLU A 148 19.05 -10.37 -10.67
C GLU A 148 19.17 -8.90 -10.29
N GLU A 149 20.28 -8.47 -9.69
CA GLU A 149 20.47 -7.08 -9.28
C GLU A 149 20.54 -6.12 -10.47
N THR A 150 21.26 -6.50 -11.52
CA THR A 150 21.36 -5.70 -12.74
C THR A 150 20.02 -5.59 -13.42
N LEU A 151 19.33 -6.72 -13.57
CA LEU A 151 18.01 -6.79 -14.18
C LEU A 151 16.99 -5.99 -13.38
N LEU A 152 17.01 -6.07 -12.06
CA LEU A 152 16.17 -5.29 -11.16
C LEU A 152 16.40 -3.79 -11.34
N ALA A 153 17.65 -3.35 -11.40
CA ALA A 153 18.02 -1.95 -11.62
C ALA A 153 17.46 -1.41 -12.94
N GLU A 154 17.53 -2.19 -14.03
CA GLU A 154 16.95 -1.84 -15.32
C GLU A 154 15.42 -1.71 -15.24
N GLN A 155 14.75 -2.60 -14.51
CA GLN A 155 13.30 -2.54 -14.36
C GLN A 155 12.86 -1.34 -13.53
N LEU A 156 13.62 -0.96 -12.49
CA LEU A 156 13.36 0.24 -11.71
C LEU A 156 13.44 1.52 -12.55
N GLN A 157 14.37 1.59 -13.52
CA GLN A 157 14.47 2.73 -14.45
C GLN A 157 13.32 2.79 -15.44
N TRP A 158 12.70 1.65 -15.78
CA TRP A 158 11.58 1.60 -16.71
C TRP A 158 10.27 2.09 -16.08
N ALA A 159 10.10 1.94 -14.77
CA ALA A 159 8.85 2.12 -14.06
C ALA A 159 8.50 3.59 -13.81
N ASP A 160 7.21 3.91 -13.82
CA ASP A 160 6.64 5.18 -13.32
C ASP A 160 6.15 5.06 -11.87
N ALA A 161 5.90 3.83 -11.41
CA ALA A 161 5.62 3.48 -10.02
C ALA A 161 6.02 2.02 -9.74
N VAL A 162 6.31 1.70 -8.48
CA VAL A 162 6.77 0.37 -8.04
C VAL A 162 5.91 -0.14 -6.87
N VAL A 163 5.56 -1.42 -6.91
CA VAL A 163 5.04 -2.18 -5.77
C VAL A 163 6.07 -3.25 -5.42
N PHE A 164 6.48 -3.31 -4.18
CA PHE A 164 7.51 -4.24 -3.71
C PHE A 164 7.11 -4.92 -2.41
N GLY A 165 7.25 -6.23 -2.36
CA GLY A 165 7.16 -6.99 -1.11
C GLY A 165 6.21 -8.19 -1.11
N PRO A 166 5.03 -8.14 -1.76
CA PRO A 166 4.06 -9.22 -1.62
C PRO A 166 4.63 -10.59 -2.01
N GLY A 167 4.81 -11.47 -1.01
CA GLY A 167 5.25 -12.85 -1.21
C GLY A 167 6.66 -13.05 -1.72
N ILE A 168 7.57 -12.11 -1.45
CA ILE A 168 9.01 -12.26 -1.81
C ILE A 168 9.78 -13.12 -0.82
N GLY A 169 9.20 -13.39 0.37
CA GLY A 169 9.86 -14.00 1.52
C GLY A 169 10.76 -13.02 2.28
N THR A 170 11.36 -13.49 3.37
CA THR A 170 12.26 -12.68 4.24
C THR A 170 13.71 -13.18 4.22
N GLY A 171 14.03 -14.10 3.31
CA GLY A 171 15.37 -14.67 3.19
C GLY A 171 16.40 -13.69 2.63
N GLN A 172 17.65 -14.15 2.51
CA GLN A 172 18.79 -13.34 2.10
C GLN A 172 18.59 -12.67 0.71
N ARG A 173 17.99 -13.39 -0.24
CA ARG A 173 17.64 -12.84 -1.55
C ARG A 173 16.69 -11.63 -1.42
N ALA A 174 15.61 -11.78 -0.67
CA ALA A 174 14.64 -10.71 -0.47
C ALA A 174 15.26 -9.49 0.24
N ARG A 175 16.14 -9.72 1.23
CA ARG A 175 16.87 -8.64 1.91
C ARG A 175 17.82 -7.88 0.96
N ARG A 176 18.53 -8.57 0.07
CA ARG A 176 19.35 -7.90 -0.98
C ARG A 176 18.46 -7.07 -1.91
N MET A 177 17.35 -7.64 -2.39
CA MET A 177 16.39 -6.91 -3.24
C MET A 177 15.82 -5.69 -2.54
N THR A 178 15.50 -5.77 -1.24
CA THR A 178 15.02 -4.64 -0.44
C THR A 178 16.04 -3.49 -0.43
N SER A 179 17.31 -3.79 -0.13
CA SER A 179 18.37 -2.78 -0.16
C SER A 179 18.52 -2.15 -1.54
N THR A 180 18.51 -2.96 -2.61
CA THR A 180 18.61 -2.46 -3.99
C THR A 180 17.43 -1.55 -4.36
N VAL A 181 16.20 -1.97 -4.05
CA VAL A 181 14.98 -1.19 -4.34
C VAL A 181 15.01 0.14 -3.59
N LEU A 182 15.28 0.15 -2.29
CA LEU A 182 15.33 1.38 -1.50
C LEU A 182 16.43 2.34 -1.98
N ALA A 183 17.61 1.83 -2.29
CA ALA A 183 18.72 2.65 -2.74
C ALA A 183 18.53 3.23 -4.16
N GLN A 184 17.85 2.51 -5.06
CA GLN A 184 17.81 2.83 -6.48
C GLN A 184 16.48 3.31 -7.01
N CYS A 185 15.35 3.00 -6.36
CA CYS A 185 14.03 3.50 -6.77
C CYS A 185 13.97 5.03 -6.67
N ARG A 186 13.40 5.67 -7.70
CA ARG A 186 13.26 7.14 -7.79
C ARG A 186 11.84 7.58 -8.11
N VAL A 187 10.94 6.63 -8.24
CA VAL A 187 9.51 6.83 -8.52
C VAL A 187 8.69 6.38 -7.32
N PRO A 188 7.42 6.77 -7.18
CA PRO A 188 6.59 6.35 -6.06
C PRO A 188 6.66 4.85 -5.80
N LEU A 189 6.88 4.47 -4.55
CA LEU A 189 7.14 3.10 -4.11
C LEU A 189 6.15 2.67 -3.04
N VAL A 190 5.38 1.63 -3.31
CA VAL A 190 4.55 0.96 -2.31
C VAL A 190 5.33 -0.23 -1.73
N LEU A 191 5.46 -0.26 -0.41
CA LEU A 191 6.06 -1.35 0.36
C LEU A 191 4.98 -2.09 1.14
N ASP A 192 4.91 -3.40 0.95
CA ASP A 192 3.86 -4.25 1.51
C ASP A 192 4.42 -5.60 1.97
N ALA A 193 3.74 -6.23 2.90
CA ALA A 193 3.97 -7.62 3.31
C ALA A 193 5.45 -7.89 3.70
N ASP A 194 6.10 -8.85 3.05
CA ASP A 194 7.46 -9.29 3.42
C ASP A 194 8.50 -8.16 3.37
N ALA A 195 8.30 -7.12 2.55
CA ALA A 195 9.16 -5.94 2.55
C ALA A 195 9.04 -5.17 3.87
N LEU A 196 7.84 -5.06 4.43
CA LEU A 196 7.61 -4.41 5.72
C LEU A 196 8.26 -5.20 6.84
N ASN A 197 8.13 -6.54 6.83
CA ASN A 197 8.78 -7.41 7.81
C ASN A 197 10.32 -7.28 7.77
N ILE A 198 10.91 -7.19 6.57
CA ILE A 198 12.37 -6.97 6.44
C ILE A 198 12.78 -5.60 6.99
N ILE A 199 12.00 -4.57 6.70
CA ILE A 199 12.26 -3.20 7.18
C ILE A 199 12.06 -3.10 8.69
N ALA A 200 11.07 -3.79 9.26
CA ALA A 200 10.85 -3.83 10.70
C ALA A 200 12.06 -4.44 11.44
N ASP A 201 12.73 -5.44 10.85
CA ASP A 201 13.98 -6.00 11.37
C ASP A 201 15.18 -5.03 11.24
N GLN A 202 15.17 -4.13 10.24
CA GLN A 202 16.27 -3.24 9.87
C GLN A 202 15.73 -1.86 9.43
N PRO A 203 15.18 -1.04 10.37
CA PRO A 203 14.55 0.24 10.02
C PRO A 203 15.49 1.25 9.35
N GLU A 204 16.78 1.14 9.61
CA GLU A 204 17.82 1.97 8.99
C GLU A 204 17.88 1.85 7.46
N LEU A 205 17.34 0.79 6.88
CA LEU A 205 17.22 0.66 5.43
C LEU A 205 16.38 1.79 4.81
N LEU A 206 15.39 2.33 5.53
CA LEU A 206 14.58 3.45 5.05
C LEU A 206 15.38 4.74 4.84
N GLU A 207 16.48 4.92 5.56
CA GLU A 207 17.36 6.10 5.38
C GLU A 207 18.01 6.15 3.98
N GLN A 208 18.10 4.99 3.31
CA GLN A 208 18.63 4.89 1.95
C GLN A 208 17.60 5.25 0.88
N ALA A 209 16.33 5.32 1.26
CA ALA A 209 15.24 5.54 0.32
C ALA A 209 15.31 6.95 -0.29
N LYS A 210 15.09 7.01 -1.61
CA LYS A 210 15.09 8.24 -2.40
C LYS A 210 13.76 8.49 -3.11
N ALA A 211 12.83 7.57 -2.97
CA ALA A 211 11.48 7.63 -3.50
C ALA A 211 10.50 8.07 -2.41
N ASP A 212 9.37 8.62 -2.81
CA ASP A 212 8.21 8.75 -1.93
C ASP A 212 7.64 7.37 -1.66
N ILE A 213 7.52 7.01 -0.38
CA ILE A 213 7.12 5.67 0.04
C ILE A 213 5.71 5.70 0.62
N ILE A 214 4.92 4.70 0.22
CA ILE A 214 3.64 4.34 0.84
C ILE A 214 3.82 2.98 1.50
N LEU A 215 3.54 2.90 2.78
CA LEU A 215 3.51 1.64 3.53
C LEU A 215 2.06 1.17 3.67
N THR A 216 1.81 -0.14 3.54
CA THR A 216 0.48 -0.75 3.65
C THR A 216 0.41 -1.82 4.75
N PRO A 217 0.81 -1.49 6.00
CA PRO A 217 0.88 -2.48 7.07
C PRO A 217 -0.51 -2.93 7.51
N HIS A 218 -0.62 -4.21 7.85
CA HIS A 218 -1.72 -4.74 8.64
C HIS A 218 -1.24 -5.04 10.10
N PRO A 219 -2.15 -5.25 11.06
CA PRO A 219 -1.78 -5.39 12.49
C PRO A 219 -0.77 -6.50 12.82
N GLY A 220 -0.47 -7.40 11.91
CA GLY A 220 0.54 -8.45 12.09
C GLY A 220 1.91 -8.13 11.51
N GLU A 221 2.07 -6.99 10.87
CA GLU A 221 3.29 -6.42 10.30
C GLU A 221 3.75 -5.22 11.12
#